data_8a07237e6a9d9c65fce32d58e48f28f9
#
_entry.id   8a07237e6a9d9c65fce32d58e48f28f9
#
_cell.length_a   1.000
_cell.length_b   1.000
_cell.length_c   1.000
_cell.angle_alpha   90.00
_cell.angle_beta   90.00
_cell.angle_gamma   90.00
#
_symmetry.space_group_name_H-M   'P 1'
#
loop_
_entity.id
_entity.type
_entity.pdbx_description
1 polymer ?
#
loop_
_entity_poly.entity_id
_entity_poly.type
_entity_poly.pdbx_seq_one_letter_code
_entity_poly.pdbx_strand_id
1 'polypeptide(L)'
;NQLMTTRKLGYLLAMGAALSFASRDTISRHVLGGIAPPMVTAAFALSIGSVLLFMLTYRDVINSFRNLPTKYVAICCLAGVSQGLAVAFLFQALSRAPVTVVSPINASSPLITLVLAHIFLQRLEHISPMLVVGTLLSVGGVVLVVVGAVS
;
A
#
# COMPACT_ATOMS: atom_id res chain seq x y z
N ASN A 1 22.59 13.56 -16.20
CA ASN A 1 21.34 13.14 -16.89
C ASN A 1 20.71 11.83 -16.34
N GLN A 2 21.50 10.85 -15.87
CA GLN A 2 20.94 9.57 -15.37
C GLN A 2 20.11 9.75 -14.10
N LEU A 3 20.52 10.57 -13.15
CA LEU A 3 19.78 10.81 -11.90
C LEU A 3 18.41 11.46 -12.14
N MET A 4 18.28 12.33 -13.12
CA MET A 4 16.99 12.92 -13.48
C MET A 4 16.04 11.92 -14.15
N THR A 5 16.57 11.01 -14.96
CA THR A 5 15.78 9.97 -15.62
C THR A 5 15.26 8.95 -14.59
N THR A 6 16.09 8.55 -13.64
CA THR A 6 15.71 7.64 -12.55
C THR A 6 14.62 8.23 -11.65
N ARG A 7 14.72 9.53 -11.33
CA ARG A 7 13.67 10.23 -10.55
C ARG A 7 12.33 10.31 -11.30
N LYS A 8 12.36 10.66 -12.59
CA LYS A 8 11.15 10.69 -13.43
C LYS A 8 10.51 9.32 -13.55
N LEU A 9 11.30 8.27 -13.73
CA LEU A 9 10.81 6.90 -13.75
C LEU A 9 10.15 6.50 -12.41
N GLY A 10 10.75 6.87 -11.29
CA GLY A 10 10.18 6.66 -9.95
C GLY A 10 8.81 7.33 -9.79
N TYR A 11 8.64 8.57 -10.25
CA TYR A 11 7.34 9.25 -10.19
C TYR A 11 6.30 8.59 -11.08
N LEU A 12 6.66 8.18 -12.29
CA LEU A 12 5.75 7.46 -13.20
C LEU A 12 5.30 6.12 -12.61
N LEU A 13 6.21 5.38 -12.01
CA LEU A 13 5.89 4.12 -11.33
C LEU A 13 4.99 4.35 -10.10
N ALA A 14 5.23 5.40 -9.34
CA ALA A 14 4.39 5.77 -8.20
C ALA A 14 2.96 6.15 -8.64
N MET A 15 2.82 6.92 -9.73
CA MET A 15 1.51 7.23 -10.30
C MET A 15 0.80 5.96 -10.80
N GLY A 16 1.49 5.06 -11.47
CA GLY A 16 0.96 3.77 -11.89
C GLY A 16 0.47 2.93 -10.71
N ALA A 17 1.23 2.90 -9.62
CA ALA A 17 0.83 2.22 -8.40
C ALA A 17 -0.44 2.86 -7.79
N ALA A 18 -0.50 4.19 -7.71
CA ALA A 18 -1.67 4.89 -7.17
C ALA A 18 -2.94 4.62 -7.99
N LEU A 19 -2.85 4.64 -9.32
CA LEU A 19 -3.96 4.28 -10.20
C LEU A 19 -4.41 2.82 -10.01
N SER A 20 -3.45 1.91 -9.87
CA SER A 20 -3.74 0.48 -9.62
C SER A 20 -4.44 0.27 -8.27
N PHE A 21 -4.01 0.96 -7.22
CA PHE A 21 -4.68 0.90 -5.91
C PHE A 21 -6.10 1.46 -5.97
N ALA A 22 -6.31 2.61 -6.61
CA ALA A 22 -7.63 3.21 -6.75
C ALA A 22 -8.59 2.31 -7.55
N SER A 23 -8.11 1.74 -8.65
CA SER A 23 -8.90 0.80 -9.47
C SER A 23 -9.25 -0.45 -8.68
N ARG A 24 -8.30 -1.02 -7.94
CA ARG A 24 -8.52 -2.16 -7.05
C ARG A 24 -9.62 -1.89 -6.04
N ASP A 25 -9.56 -0.76 -5.34
CA ASP A 25 -10.52 -0.42 -4.28
C ASP A 25 -11.94 -0.24 -4.83
N THR A 26 -12.06 0.39 -6.01
CA THR A 26 -13.33 0.58 -6.70
C THR A 26 -13.94 -0.76 -7.15
N ILE A 27 -13.14 -1.60 -7.81
CA ILE A 27 -13.59 -2.93 -8.27
C ILE A 27 -13.94 -3.82 -7.07
N SER A 28 -13.11 -3.81 -6.02
CA SER A 28 -13.36 -4.59 -4.81
C SER A 28 -14.67 -4.21 -4.16
N ARG A 29 -14.99 -2.93 -4.09
CA ARG A 29 -16.28 -2.48 -3.53
C ARG A 29 -17.47 -3.01 -4.35
N HIS A 30 -17.36 -3.02 -5.66
CA HIS A 30 -18.43 -3.55 -6.52
C HIS A 30 -18.66 -5.05 -6.27
N VAL A 31 -17.59 -5.83 -6.16
CA VAL A 31 -17.63 -7.27 -5.90
C VAL A 31 -18.13 -7.57 -4.48
N LEU A 32 -17.67 -6.83 -3.49
CA LEU A 32 -18.05 -7.00 -2.08
C LEU A 32 -19.51 -6.58 -1.80
N GLY A 33 -20.11 -5.79 -2.68
CA GLY A 33 -21.50 -5.32 -2.56
C GLY A 33 -22.59 -6.40 -2.74
N GLY A 34 -22.23 -7.69 -2.83
CA GLY A 34 -23.21 -8.78 -2.89
C GLY A 34 -22.77 -10.05 -3.64
N ILE A 35 -21.55 -10.06 -4.21
CA ILE A 35 -21.09 -11.19 -5.05
C ILE A 35 -20.24 -12.19 -4.26
N ALA A 36 -19.33 -11.71 -3.40
CA ALA A 36 -18.39 -12.56 -2.69
C ALA A 36 -18.07 -12.07 -1.27
N PRO A 37 -17.80 -13.02 -0.33
CA PRO A 37 -17.34 -12.67 1.02
C PRO A 37 -16.00 -11.94 0.99
N PRO A 38 -15.79 -10.95 1.89
CA PRO A 38 -14.56 -10.13 1.91
C PRO A 38 -13.27 -10.95 2.00
N MET A 39 -13.26 -11.96 2.84
CA MET A 39 -12.08 -12.82 3.05
C MET A 39 -11.72 -13.63 1.79
N VAL A 40 -12.72 -14.10 1.07
CA VAL A 40 -12.50 -14.85 -0.19
C VAL A 40 -11.92 -13.92 -1.25
N THR A 41 -12.49 -12.73 -1.41
CA THR A 41 -11.99 -11.73 -2.35
C THR A 41 -10.55 -11.31 -2.04
N ALA A 42 -10.22 -11.08 -0.76
CA ALA A 42 -8.87 -10.78 -0.31
C ALA A 42 -7.89 -11.92 -0.63
N ALA A 43 -8.28 -13.17 -0.34
CA ALA A 43 -7.46 -14.34 -0.60
C ALA A 43 -7.15 -14.51 -2.10
N PHE A 44 -8.16 -14.38 -2.96
CA PHE A 44 -7.96 -14.45 -4.41
C PHE A 44 -7.07 -13.32 -4.92
N ALA A 45 -7.30 -12.09 -4.50
CA ALA A 45 -6.50 -10.94 -4.91
C ALA A 45 -5.02 -11.11 -4.54
N LEU A 46 -4.74 -11.53 -3.30
CA LEU A 46 -3.37 -11.79 -2.83
C LEU A 46 -2.73 -12.98 -3.55
N SER A 47 -3.48 -14.06 -3.77
CA SER A 47 -2.96 -15.26 -4.44
C SER A 47 -2.59 -14.97 -5.90
N ILE A 48 -3.49 -14.34 -6.66
CA ILE A 48 -3.23 -13.98 -8.05
C ILE A 48 -2.06 -12.99 -8.14
N GLY A 49 -2.06 -11.96 -7.28
CA GLY A 49 -0.98 -10.98 -7.24
C GLY A 49 0.38 -11.60 -6.90
N SER A 50 0.43 -12.52 -5.94
CA SER A 50 1.67 -13.22 -5.56
C SER A 50 2.18 -14.15 -6.65
N VAL A 51 1.30 -14.87 -7.34
CA VAL A 51 1.68 -15.74 -8.46
C VAL A 51 2.24 -14.94 -9.62
N LEU A 52 1.57 -13.84 -10.00
CA LEU A 52 2.03 -12.95 -11.08
C LEU A 52 3.40 -12.34 -10.73
N LEU A 53 3.56 -11.84 -9.51
CA LEU A 53 4.82 -11.26 -9.07
C LEU A 53 5.94 -12.31 -9.05
N PHE A 54 5.64 -13.51 -8.55
CA PHE A 54 6.59 -14.60 -8.55
C PHE A 54 7.02 -15.00 -9.97
N MET A 55 6.09 -15.08 -10.91
CA MET A 55 6.43 -15.36 -12.32
C MET A 55 7.32 -14.29 -12.95
N LEU A 56 7.08 -13.02 -12.61
CA LEU A 56 7.88 -11.90 -13.14
C LEU A 56 9.28 -11.82 -12.54
N THR A 57 9.42 -12.17 -11.25
CA THR A 57 10.66 -12.02 -10.48
C THR A 57 11.30 -13.35 -10.09
N TYR A 58 10.88 -14.45 -10.69
CA TYR A 58 11.30 -15.82 -10.36
C TYR A 58 12.82 -15.99 -10.22
N ARG A 59 13.59 -15.47 -11.17
CA ARG A 59 15.07 -15.58 -11.16
C ARG A 59 15.70 -14.79 -10.02
N ASP A 60 15.20 -13.59 -9.76
CA ASP A 60 15.73 -12.72 -8.72
C ASP A 60 15.38 -13.24 -7.33
N VAL A 61 14.19 -13.80 -7.18
CA VAL A 61 13.74 -14.42 -5.94
C VAL A 61 14.62 -15.62 -5.58
N ILE A 62 14.82 -16.55 -6.50
CA ILE A 62 15.65 -17.75 -6.23
C ILE A 62 17.09 -17.37 -5.90
N ASN A 63 17.68 -16.47 -6.67
CA ASN A 63 19.06 -16.03 -6.44
C ASN A 63 19.21 -15.30 -5.10
N SER A 64 18.22 -14.52 -4.72
CA SER A 64 18.22 -13.79 -3.44
C SER A 64 18.03 -14.75 -2.26
N PHE A 65 17.09 -15.69 -2.34
CA PHE A 65 16.86 -16.66 -1.27
C PHE A 65 18.08 -17.53 -0.97
N ARG A 66 18.88 -17.84 -2.00
CA ARG A 66 20.06 -18.69 -1.87
C ARG A 66 21.21 -18.01 -1.11
N ASN A 67 21.23 -16.68 -1.11
CA ASN A 67 22.33 -15.88 -0.54
C ASN A 67 21.91 -15.06 0.71
N LEU A 68 20.64 -15.08 1.09
CA LEU A 68 20.14 -14.29 2.23
C LEU A 68 20.27 -15.08 3.54
N PRO A 69 20.84 -14.47 4.59
CA PRO A 69 20.81 -15.06 5.93
C PRO A 69 19.37 -15.20 6.43
N THR A 70 19.10 -16.28 7.16
CA THR A 70 17.77 -16.66 7.69
C THR A 70 17.05 -15.52 8.42
N LYS A 71 17.79 -14.64 9.05
CA LYS A 71 17.25 -13.45 9.75
C LYS A 71 16.45 -12.54 8.82
N TYR A 72 16.93 -12.29 7.60
CA TYR A 72 16.23 -11.43 6.64
C TYR A 72 15.00 -12.13 6.05
N VAL A 73 15.07 -13.44 5.88
CA VAL A 73 13.90 -14.22 5.45
C VAL A 73 12.77 -14.14 6.48
N ALA A 74 13.10 -14.25 7.77
CA ALA A 74 12.11 -14.11 8.84
C ALA A 74 11.46 -12.72 8.87
N ILE A 75 12.24 -11.65 8.65
CA ILE A 75 11.72 -10.29 8.55
C ILE A 75 10.77 -10.14 7.34
N CYS A 76 11.15 -10.69 6.18
CA CYS A 76 10.29 -10.69 5.00
C CYS A 76 8.98 -11.46 5.22
N CYS A 77 9.03 -12.61 5.90
CA CYS A 77 7.83 -13.36 6.25
C CYS A 77 6.92 -12.56 7.20
N LEU A 78 7.49 -11.90 8.20
CA LEU A 78 6.72 -11.06 9.13
C LEU A 78 6.06 -9.88 8.39
N ALA A 79 6.79 -9.23 7.48
CA ALA A 79 6.25 -8.16 6.64
C ALA A 79 5.11 -8.67 5.73
N GLY A 80 5.26 -9.88 5.15
CA GLY A 80 4.22 -10.51 4.34
C GLY A 80 2.95 -10.83 5.13
N VAL A 81 3.08 -11.36 6.34
CA VAL A 81 1.94 -11.62 7.24
C VAL A 81 1.24 -10.31 7.60
N SER A 82 2.00 -9.28 7.97
CA SER A 82 1.45 -7.96 8.28
C SER A 82 0.67 -7.36 7.10
N GLN A 83 1.23 -7.46 5.89
CA GLN A 83 0.56 -7.01 4.67
C GLN A 83 -0.72 -7.81 4.38
N GLY A 84 -0.70 -9.11 4.57
CA GLY A 84 -1.88 -9.96 4.40
C GLY A 84 -3.01 -9.58 5.35
N LEU A 85 -2.69 -9.35 6.62
CA LEU A 85 -3.65 -8.86 7.62
C LEU A 85 -4.21 -7.47 7.27
N ALA A 86 -3.35 -6.55 6.83
CA ALA A 86 -3.78 -5.21 6.42
C ALA A 86 -4.79 -5.26 5.26
N VAL A 87 -4.52 -6.10 4.25
CA VAL A 87 -5.44 -6.30 3.13
C VAL A 87 -6.75 -6.94 3.59
N ALA A 88 -6.70 -7.94 4.46
CA ALA A 88 -7.90 -8.58 5.00
C ALA A 88 -8.80 -7.58 5.76
N PHE A 89 -8.21 -6.73 6.61
CA PHE A 89 -8.94 -5.67 7.29
C PHE A 89 -9.50 -4.62 6.33
N LEU A 90 -8.74 -4.24 5.29
CA LEU A 90 -9.21 -3.30 4.28
C LEU A 90 -10.45 -3.84 3.55
N PHE A 91 -10.42 -5.09 3.08
CA PHE A 91 -11.57 -5.70 2.41
C PHE A 91 -12.77 -5.85 3.36
N GLN A 92 -12.53 -6.16 4.62
CA GLN A 92 -13.58 -6.20 5.63
C GLN A 92 -14.20 -4.82 5.88
N ALA A 93 -13.39 -3.76 5.90
CA ALA A 93 -13.90 -2.40 5.99
C ALA A 93 -14.71 -2.00 4.76
N LEU A 94 -14.22 -2.30 3.55
CA LEU A 94 -14.91 -2.02 2.28
C LEU A 94 -16.23 -2.78 2.14
N SER A 95 -16.40 -3.92 2.77
CA SER A 95 -17.68 -4.64 2.76
C SER A 95 -18.74 -3.99 3.63
N ARG A 96 -18.33 -3.23 4.65
CA ARG A 96 -19.21 -2.63 5.66
C ARG A 96 -19.45 -1.14 5.47
N ALA A 97 -18.54 -0.44 4.79
CA ALA A 97 -18.59 0.99 4.61
C ALA A 97 -18.30 1.41 3.16
N PRO A 98 -18.82 2.55 2.69
CA PRO A 98 -18.56 3.03 1.35
C PRO A 98 -17.07 3.41 1.18
N VAL A 99 -16.57 3.27 -0.06
CA VAL A 99 -15.17 3.59 -0.42
C VAL A 99 -14.82 5.03 -0.06
N THR A 100 -15.77 5.94 -0.18
CA THR A 100 -15.62 7.37 0.16
C THR A 100 -15.24 7.63 1.62
N VAL A 101 -15.54 6.69 2.52
CA VAL A 101 -15.17 6.76 3.93
C VAL A 101 -13.89 5.96 4.21
N VAL A 102 -13.77 4.76 3.61
CA VAL A 102 -12.64 3.85 3.87
C VAL A 102 -11.35 4.36 3.23
N SER A 103 -11.42 4.87 1.99
CA SER A 103 -10.24 5.34 1.26
C SER A 103 -9.52 6.50 1.95
N PRO A 104 -10.21 7.52 2.47
CA PRO A 104 -9.58 8.59 3.25
C PRO A 104 -8.89 8.10 4.51
N ILE A 105 -9.50 7.18 5.24
CA ILE A 105 -8.88 6.59 6.43
C ILE A 105 -7.59 5.86 6.04
N ASN A 106 -7.64 5.08 4.97
CA ASN A 106 -6.45 4.40 4.44
C ASN A 106 -5.39 5.38 3.91
N ALA A 107 -5.81 6.52 3.35
CA ALA A 107 -4.92 7.60 2.91
C ALA A 107 -4.15 8.28 4.05
N SER A 108 -4.54 8.06 5.32
CA SER A 108 -3.77 8.49 6.49
C SER A 108 -2.54 7.60 6.78
N SER A 109 -2.41 6.44 6.13
CA SER A 109 -1.28 5.52 6.28
C SER A 109 0.09 6.17 6.10
N PRO A 110 0.31 7.10 5.15
CA PRO A 110 1.60 7.79 5.00
C PRO A 110 2.01 8.59 6.23
N LEU A 111 1.06 9.14 7.01
CA LEU A 111 1.39 9.82 8.27
C LEU A 111 1.92 8.84 9.30
N ILE A 112 1.27 7.70 9.45
CA ILE A 112 1.71 6.64 10.37
C ILE A 112 3.09 6.14 9.95
N THR A 113 3.28 5.90 8.65
CA THR A 113 4.57 5.47 8.09
C THR A 113 5.66 6.51 8.35
N LEU A 114 5.36 7.81 8.21
CA LEU A 114 6.31 8.89 8.47
C LEU A 114 6.71 8.92 9.95
N VAL A 115 5.77 8.76 10.87
CA VAL A 115 6.03 8.69 12.32
C VAL A 115 6.89 7.46 12.64
N LEU A 116 6.54 6.29 12.10
CA LEU A 116 7.33 5.08 12.30
C LEU A 116 8.75 5.21 11.72
N ALA A 117 8.86 5.76 10.51
CA ALA A 117 10.15 6.03 9.89
C ALA A 117 11.00 6.99 10.75
N HIS A 118 10.39 8.03 11.30
CA HIS A 118 11.09 8.93 12.20
C HIS A 118 11.59 8.24 13.47
N ILE A 119 10.80 7.34 14.04
CA ILE A 119 11.17 6.62 15.28
C ILE A 119 12.22 5.54 15.03
N PHE A 120 12.05 4.75 13.97
CA PHE A 120 12.87 3.55 13.72
C PHE A 120 14.02 3.77 12.73
N LEU A 121 13.88 4.72 11.79
CA LEU A 121 14.78 4.91 10.67
C LEU A 121 15.51 6.26 10.66
N GLN A 122 15.61 6.94 11.80
CA GLN A 122 16.26 8.27 11.93
C GLN A 122 17.66 8.35 11.31
N ARG A 123 18.38 7.23 11.19
CA ARG A 123 19.73 7.17 10.60
C ARG A 123 19.73 6.88 9.10
N LEU A 124 18.62 6.44 8.52
CA LEU A 124 18.54 5.96 7.14
C LEU A 124 17.77 6.90 6.20
N GLU A 125 16.86 7.70 6.73
CA GLU A 125 16.06 8.62 5.94
C GLU A 125 16.14 10.05 6.49
N HIS A 126 16.52 10.99 5.61
CA HIS A 126 16.40 12.43 5.87
C HIS A 126 14.95 12.87 5.64
N ILE A 127 14.18 12.96 6.74
CA ILE A 127 12.81 13.50 6.68
C ILE A 127 12.91 15.00 6.44
N SER A 128 12.69 15.42 5.20
CA SER A 128 12.65 16.83 4.85
C SER A 128 11.37 17.47 5.43
N PRO A 129 11.44 18.70 5.99
CA PRO A 129 10.24 19.41 6.45
C PRO A 129 9.22 19.58 5.32
N MET A 130 9.66 19.67 4.09
CA MET A 130 8.77 19.73 2.92
C MET A 130 7.96 18.44 2.72
N LEU A 131 8.52 17.27 3.06
CA LEU A 131 7.81 15.99 3.03
C LEU A 131 6.69 15.95 4.08
N VAL A 132 6.97 16.43 5.30
CA VAL A 132 5.99 16.50 6.40
C VAL A 132 4.83 17.42 6.01
N VAL A 133 5.11 18.60 5.50
CA VAL A 133 4.10 19.56 5.06
C VAL A 133 3.26 19.00 3.92
N GLY A 134 3.88 18.36 2.93
CA GLY A 134 3.17 17.72 1.82
C GLY A 134 2.23 16.60 2.28
N THR A 135 2.68 15.76 3.22
CA THR A 135 1.87 14.68 3.78
C THR A 135 0.69 15.23 4.60
N LEU A 136 0.91 16.26 5.41
CA LEU A 136 -0.15 16.91 6.19
C LEU A 136 -1.19 17.57 5.29
N LEU A 137 -0.76 18.27 4.24
CA LEU A 137 -1.66 18.87 3.24
C LEU A 137 -2.48 17.81 2.50
N SER A 138 -1.86 16.70 2.11
CA SER A 138 -2.54 15.59 1.45
C SER A 138 -3.63 14.97 2.34
N VAL A 139 -3.30 14.68 3.60
CA VAL A 139 -4.27 14.12 4.55
C VAL A 139 -5.34 15.12 4.93
N GLY A 140 -4.98 16.39 5.12
CA GLY A 140 -5.94 17.46 5.37
C GLY A 140 -6.94 17.64 4.23
N GLY A 141 -6.49 17.59 2.98
CA GLY A 141 -7.35 17.59 1.81
C GLY A 141 -8.33 16.41 1.78
N VAL A 142 -7.85 15.23 2.10
CA VAL A 142 -8.67 14.00 2.17
C VAL A 142 -9.73 14.12 3.27
N VAL A 143 -9.38 14.62 4.45
CA VAL A 143 -10.33 14.83 5.55
C VAL A 143 -11.42 15.83 5.15
N LEU A 144 -11.06 16.93 4.48
CA LEU A 144 -12.04 17.91 3.98
C LEU A 144 -13.03 17.30 2.99
N VAL A 145 -12.54 16.42 2.09
CA VAL A 145 -13.42 15.71 1.15
C VAL A 145 -14.39 14.79 1.89
N VAL A 146 -13.96 14.10 2.94
CA VAL A 146 -14.84 13.24 3.74
C VAL A 146 -15.90 14.04 4.47
N VAL A 147 -15.50 15.12 5.12
CA VAL A 147 -16.44 15.99 5.85
C VAL A 147 -17.46 16.58 4.89
N GLY A 148 -17.02 17.03 3.71
CA GLY A 148 -17.92 17.56 2.68
C GLY A 148 -18.82 16.50 2.02
N ALA A 149 -18.45 15.22 2.07
CA ALA A 149 -19.27 14.13 1.53
C ALA A 149 -20.32 13.59 2.52
N VAL A 150 -20.18 13.93 3.81
CA VAL A 150 -21.07 13.48 4.90
C VAL A 150 -22.07 14.58 5.31
N SER A 151 -21.76 15.84 4.97
CA SER A 151 -22.68 16.99 5.18
C SER A 151 -23.61 17.15 3.98
#